data_98bf4be662aa20652254803b527d0c6c
#
_entry.id   98bf4be662aa20652254803b527d0c6c
#
_cell.length_a   1.000
_cell.length_b   1.000
_cell.length_c   1.000
_cell.angle_alpha   90.00
_cell.angle_beta   90.00
_cell.angle_gamma   90.00
#
_symmetry.space_group_name_H-M   'P 1'
#
loop_
_entity.id
_entity.type
_entity.pdbx_description
1 polymer ?
#
loop_
_entity_poly.entity_id
_entity_poly.type
_entity_poly.pdbx_seq_one_letter_code
_entity_poly.pdbx_strand_id
1 'polypeptide(L)'
;MERAEFHLSFVGDSVIGERANCEAGAMIANYRNEREDKRIRIRIGDVVVDTGVEKFGALVGDDARIGANAAIAPGAVIHARTIVPRLSLVDQGA
;
A
#
# COMPACT_ATOMS: atom_id res chain seq x y z
N MET A 1 0.94 -11.56 -17.47
CA MET A 1 0.47 -10.62 -16.44
C MET A 1 -0.06 -9.35 -17.09
N GLU A 2 -1.27 -8.98 -16.75
CA GLU A 2 -1.82 -7.72 -17.22
C GLU A 2 -1.28 -6.55 -16.42
N ARG A 3 -1.17 -5.41 -17.09
CA ARG A 3 -0.46 -4.27 -16.56
C ARG A 3 -1.27 -3.52 -15.51
N ALA A 4 -0.64 -3.21 -14.39
CA ALA A 4 -1.15 -2.23 -13.45
C ALA A 4 -0.93 -0.82 -14.03
N GLU A 5 -1.76 0.14 -13.64
CA GLU A 5 -1.68 1.51 -14.10
C GLU A 5 -1.43 2.48 -12.95
N PHE A 6 -0.46 3.37 -13.14
CA PHE A 6 -0.07 4.37 -12.17
C PHE A 6 0.00 5.73 -12.85
N HIS A 7 -0.77 6.69 -12.35
CA HIS A 7 -0.91 8.02 -12.94
C HIS A 7 -0.33 9.06 -11.98
N LEU A 8 0.90 9.54 -12.25
CA LEU A 8 1.55 10.57 -11.44
C LEU A 8 1.49 10.24 -9.95
N SER A 9 1.80 9.01 -9.59
CA SER A 9 1.76 8.52 -8.22
C SER A 9 3.13 8.05 -7.76
N PHE A 10 3.33 7.98 -6.44
CA PHE A 10 4.51 7.37 -5.85
C PHE A 10 4.16 5.97 -5.34
N VAL A 11 4.94 5.00 -5.74
CA VAL A 11 4.78 3.62 -5.26
C VAL A 11 6.12 3.14 -4.74
N GLY A 12 6.25 3.06 -3.43
CA GLY A 12 7.46 2.50 -2.81
C GLY A 12 7.50 0.98 -2.95
N ASP A 13 8.54 0.35 -2.48
CA ASP A 13 8.83 -1.08 -2.61
C ASP A 13 7.61 -1.95 -2.26
N SER A 14 6.79 -2.29 -3.25
CA SER A 14 5.48 -2.91 -3.05
C SER A 14 5.28 -4.11 -3.96
N VAL A 15 4.33 -4.96 -3.59
CA VAL A 15 3.86 -6.05 -4.45
C VAL A 15 2.49 -5.63 -4.98
N ILE A 16 2.39 -5.49 -6.29
CA ILE A 16 1.19 -4.98 -6.95
C ILE A 16 0.58 -6.08 -7.81
N GLY A 17 -0.69 -6.36 -7.58
CA GLY A 17 -1.44 -7.34 -8.35
C GLY A 17 -1.76 -6.87 -9.77
N GLU A 18 -2.37 -7.75 -10.52
CA GLU A 18 -2.74 -7.46 -11.91
C GLU A 18 -3.89 -6.49 -11.99
N ARG A 19 -3.87 -5.62 -12.99
CA ARG A 19 -4.92 -4.65 -13.28
C ARG A 19 -5.24 -3.68 -12.13
N ALA A 20 -4.34 -3.55 -11.15
CA ALA A 20 -4.48 -2.53 -10.12
C ALA A 20 -4.30 -1.14 -10.74
N ASN A 21 -5.00 -0.15 -10.20
CA ASN A 21 -4.96 1.22 -10.71
C ASN A 21 -4.76 2.21 -9.58
N CYS A 22 -3.73 3.04 -9.68
CA CYS A 22 -3.48 4.15 -8.77
C CYS A 22 -3.73 5.46 -9.52
N GLU A 23 -4.71 6.23 -9.06
CA GLU A 23 -4.98 7.54 -9.64
C GLU A 23 -3.90 8.56 -9.26
N ALA A 24 -3.91 9.70 -9.93
CA ALA A 24 -2.89 10.74 -9.74
C ALA A 24 -2.81 11.20 -8.29
N GLY A 25 -1.59 11.39 -7.82
CA GLY A 25 -1.31 11.84 -6.46
C GLY A 25 -1.43 10.77 -5.38
N ALA A 26 -1.84 9.55 -5.72
CA ALA A 26 -1.86 8.47 -4.75
C ALA A 26 -0.43 8.12 -4.31
N MET A 27 -0.26 7.82 -3.04
CA MET A 27 1.06 7.56 -2.45
C MET A 27 1.03 6.25 -1.69
N ILE A 28 1.89 5.31 -2.08
CA ILE A 28 2.16 4.12 -1.28
C ILE A 28 3.52 4.32 -0.62
N ALA A 29 3.48 4.73 0.64
CA ALA A 29 4.69 5.00 1.40
C ALA A 29 5.42 3.70 1.73
N ASN A 30 6.74 3.76 1.82
CA ASN A 30 7.58 2.58 2.04
C ASN A 30 8.46 2.67 3.28
N TYR A 31 8.27 3.69 4.13
CA TYR A 31 9.14 3.92 5.27
C TYR A 31 8.35 4.55 6.42
N ARG A 32 8.53 4.03 7.63
CA ARG A 32 7.87 4.55 8.84
C ARG A 32 8.68 5.70 9.44
N ASN A 33 8.69 6.82 8.76
CA ASN A 33 9.41 8.01 9.18
C ASN A 33 9.06 8.45 10.61
N GLU A 34 7.80 8.27 11.01
CA GLU A 34 7.28 8.76 12.29
C GLU A 34 7.60 7.85 13.49
N ARG A 35 8.18 6.67 13.27
CA ARG A 35 8.45 5.70 14.33
C ARG A 35 9.93 5.58 14.64
N GLU A 36 10.26 5.26 15.90
CA GLU A 36 11.65 4.89 16.26
C GLU A 36 11.99 3.50 15.75
N ASP A 37 11.13 2.52 16.01
CA ASP A 37 11.27 1.19 15.42
C ASP A 37 10.64 1.23 14.03
N LYS A 38 11.48 1.22 13.01
CA LYS A 38 11.08 1.43 11.63
C LYS A 38 10.82 0.13 10.87
N ARG A 39 10.92 -1.00 11.52
CA ARG A 39 10.63 -2.28 10.87
C ARG A 39 9.16 -2.31 10.45
N ILE A 40 8.94 -2.73 9.22
CA ILE A 40 7.60 -2.76 8.66
C ILE A 40 6.91 -4.05 9.09
N ARG A 41 5.72 -3.90 9.65
CA ARG A 41 4.87 -5.03 10.05
C ARG A 41 3.61 -5.04 9.22
N ILE A 42 3.17 -6.22 8.85
CA ILE A 42 1.99 -6.42 8.03
C ILE A 42 0.95 -7.16 8.85
N ARG A 43 -0.25 -6.61 8.94
CA ARG A 43 -1.37 -7.27 9.61
C ARG A 43 -2.18 -8.07 8.58
N ILE A 44 -2.26 -9.38 8.79
CA ILE A 44 -3.06 -10.28 7.94
C ILE A 44 -4.06 -10.97 8.88
N GLY A 45 -5.33 -10.53 8.83
CA GLY A 45 -6.32 -10.99 9.80
C GLY A 45 -5.89 -10.63 11.22
N ASP A 46 -5.77 -11.62 12.08
CA ASP A 46 -5.34 -11.44 13.46
C ASP A 46 -3.83 -11.62 13.65
N VAL A 47 -3.10 -11.85 12.57
CA VAL A 47 -1.66 -12.11 12.63
C VAL A 47 -0.89 -10.87 12.17
N VAL A 48 0.12 -10.50 12.94
CA VAL A 48 1.07 -9.44 12.56
C VAL A 48 2.39 -10.10 12.21
N VAL A 49 2.85 -9.86 10.98
CA VAL A 49 4.10 -10.39 10.46
C VAL A 49 5.15 -9.28 10.46
N ASP A 50 6.26 -9.50 11.14
CA ASP A 50 7.41 -8.59 11.07
C ASP A 50 8.21 -8.94 9.83
N THR A 51 8.30 -8.01 8.89
CA THR A 51 9.04 -8.26 7.64
C THR A 51 10.55 -8.28 7.83
N GLY A 52 11.04 -7.76 8.95
CA GLY A 52 12.48 -7.66 9.21
C GLY A 52 13.19 -6.56 8.42
N VAL A 53 12.45 -5.78 7.63
CA VAL A 53 13.03 -4.70 6.83
C VAL A 53 12.41 -3.36 7.20
N GLU A 54 13.13 -2.29 6.86
CA GLU A 54 12.68 -0.92 7.15
C GLU A 54 12.10 -0.22 5.91
N LYS A 55 12.16 -0.87 4.75
CA LYS A 55 11.57 -0.33 3.53
C LYS A 55 10.69 -1.38 2.88
N PHE A 56 9.39 -1.11 2.89
CA PHE A 56 8.39 -1.92 2.23
C PHE A 56 7.09 -1.13 2.14
N GLY A 57 6.45 -1.15 0.98
CA GLY A 57 5.21 -0.44 0.75
C GLY A 57 4.00 -1.29 1.14
N ALA A 58 3.21 -1.70 0.17
CA ALA A 58 1.97 -2.41 0.40
C ALA A 58 1.87 -3.68 -0.44
N LEU A 59 1.00 -4.57 0.01
CA LEU A 59 0.51 -5.69 -0.80
C LEU A 59 -0.82 -5.24 -1.41
N VAL A 60 -0.85 -5.09 -2.73
CA VAL A 60 -2.04 -4.62 -3.43
C VAL A 60 -2.58 -5.75 -4.29
N GLY A 61 -3.80 -6.16 -4.03
CA GLY A 61 -4.45 -7.26 -4.74
C GLY A 61 -4.88 -6.89 -6.15
N ASP A 62 -5.26 -7.91 -6.91
CA ASP A 62 -5.71 -7.74 -8.29
C ASP A 62 -6.94 -6.85 -8.37
N ASP A 63 -7.01 -6.05 -9.42
CA ASP A 63 -8.14 -5.17 -9.70
C ASP A 63 -8.45 -4.16 -8.59
N ALA A 64 -7.53 -3.92 -7.66
CA ALA A 64 -7.71 -2.87 -6.67
C ALA A 64 -7.63 -1.50 -7.32
N ARG A 65 -8.38 -0.54 -6.79
CA ARG A 65 -8.40 0.83 -7.30
C ARG A 65 -8.09 1.79 -6.16
N ILE A 66 -7.00 2.52 -6.31
CA ILE A 66 -6.56 3.48 -5.29
C ILE A 66 -6.85 4.87 -5.80
N GLY A 67 -7.71 5.58 -5.10
CA GLY A 67 -8.21 6.89 -5.50
C GLY A 67 -7.16 7.98 -5.42
N ALA A 68 -7.41 9.07 -6.13
CA ALA A 68 -6.49 10.20 -6.22
C ALA A 68 -6.14 10.73 -4.82
N ASN A 69 -4.86 11.03 -4.63
CA ASN A 69 -4.33 11.59 -3.38
C ASN A 69 -4.60 10.74 -2.13
N ALA A 70 -4.92 9.47 -2.29
CA ALA A 70 -4.98 8.56 -1.15
C ALA A 70 -3.56 8.29 -0.64
N ALA A 71 -3.42 8.12 0.66
CA ALA A 71 -2.16 7.78 1.29
C ALA A 71 -2.25 6.36 1.86
N ILE A 72 -1.35 5.51 1.44
CA ILE A 72 -1.28 4.11 1.88
C ILE A 72 -0.03 3.97 2.75
N ALA A 73 -0.21 3.61 4.00
CA ALA A 73 0.89 3.49 4.94
C ALA A 73 1.70 2.22 4.68
N PRO A 74 2.99 2.21 5.06
CA PRO A 74 3.84 1.03 4.87
C PRO A 74 3.28 -0.21 5.55
N GLY A 75 3.33 -1.33 4.85
CA GLY A 75 2.83 -2.60 5.34
C GLY A 75 1.34 -2.83 5.15
N ALA A 76 0.64 -1.93 4.49
CA ALA A 76 -0.79 -2.07 4.26
C ALA A 76 -1.10 -3.26 3.33
N VAL A 77 -2.25 -3.87 3.55
CA VAL A 77 -2.78 -4.91 2.67
C VAL A 77 -4.07 -4.39 2.06
N ILE A 78 -4.07 -4.25 0.74
CA ILE A 78 -5.24 -3.84 -0.03
C ILE A 78 -5.72 -5.09 -0.77
N HIS A 79 -6.84 -5.63 -0.34
CA HIS A 79 -7.36 -6.87 -0.93
C HIS A 79 -7.81 -6.65 -2.38
N ALA A 80 -7.91 -7.76 -3.12
CA ALA A 80 -8.36 -7.72 -4.51
C ALA A 80 -9.71 -7.01 -4.63
N ARG A 81 -9.86 -6.24 -5.69
CA ARG A 81 -11.09 -5.51 -6.05
C ARG A 81 -11.52 -4.46 -5.02
N THR A 82 -10.68 -4.13 -4.07
CA THR A 82 -10.96 -3.05 -3.11
C THR A 82 -10.88 -1.70 -3.80
N ILE A 83 -11.81 -0.82 -3.47
CA ILE A 83 -11.76 0.57 -3.90
C ILE A 83 -11.37 1.41 -2.70
N VAL A 84 -10.20 2.04 -2.79
CA VAL A 84 -9.73 3.00 -1.78
C VAL A 84 -10.20 4.38 -2.22
N PRO A 85 -11.06 5.04 -1.45
CA PRO A 85 -11.61 6.34 -1.86
C PRO A 85 -10.52 7.40 -2.01
N ARG A 86 -10.79 8.39 -2.84
CA ARG A 86 -9.90 9.56 -2.99
C ARG A 86 -9.69 10.23 -1.64
N LEU A 87 -8.50 10.78 -1.42
CA LEU A 87 -8.12 11.52 -0.22
C LEU A 87 -8.13 10.70 1.07
N SER A 88 -8.29 9.39 1.00
CA SER A 88 -8.35 8.56 2.20
C SER A 88 -6.97 8.14 2.67
N LEU A 89 -6.89 7.73 3.93
CA LEU A 89 -5.71 7.12 4.52
C LEU A 89 -6.00 5.65 4.80
N VAL A 90 -5.09 4.78 4.36
CA VAL A 90 -5.10 3.37 4.75
C VAL A 90 -3.88 3.12 5.62
N ASP A 91 -4.11 2.94 6.91
CA ASP A 91 -3.06 2.59 7.87
C ASP A 91 -3.64 1.56 8.84
N GLN A 92 -3.13 0.36 8.78
CA GLN A 92 -3.65 -0.75 9.59
C GLN A 92 -2.99 -0.85 10.95
N GLY A 93 -2.08 0.06 11.27
CA GLY A 93 -1.53 0.22 12.60
C GLY A 93 -0.62 -0.92 13.08
N ALA A 94 -0.07 -1.69 12.16
CA ALA A 94 0.80 -2.79 12.53
C ALA A 94 2.23 -2.33 12.86
#